data_cb1894af99d29684e14ee10957c56074
#
_entry.id   cb1894af99d29684e14ee10957c56074
#
_cell.length_a   1.000
_cell.length_b   1.000
_cell.length_c   1.000
_cell.angle_alpha   90.00
_cell.angle_beta   90.00
_cell.angle_gamma   90.00
#
_symmetry.space_group_name_H-M   'P 1'
#
loop_
_entity.id
_entity.type
_entity.pdbx_description
1 polymer ?
#
loop_
_entity_poly.entity_id
_entity_poly.type
_entity_poly.pdbx_seq_one_letter_code
_entity_poly.pdbx_strand_id
1 'polypeptide(L)'
;TGKKNILIDTGTGDKGNDKFKDIYAIEHKPIDKALAIAGISQSEVDIVINTHLHFDHAGGNTIMNKDGGYIPAFPNARYIIQKDEWFDAINTNEKTRASYRKDDFLPLQEAGVVELIEGDREIEKGISVLKTPGHNRNHQCVLIESGDKKAVYLGDLVPTASHIPLPYIMGYDLFPLETLENKKRILNKAADEDWLLI
;
A
#
# COMPACT_ATOMS: atom_id res chain seq x y z
N THR A 1 -17.27 1.75 0.83
CA THR A 1 -18.27 2.22 -0.12
C THR A 1 -19.43 1.22 -0.22
N GLY A 2 -20.47 1.43 0.58
CA GLY A 2 -21.78 0.78 0.52
C GLY A 2 -21.87 -0.73 0.68
N LYS A 3 -21.10 -1.55 0.02
CA LYS A 3 -21.20 -3.02 0.06
C LYS A 3 -19.87 -3.77 -0.06
N LYS A 4 -18.74 -3.10 -0.18
CA LYS A 4 -17.43 -3.73 -0.32
C LYS A 4 -16.50 -3.35 0.82
N ASN A 5 -15.75 -4.33 1.30
CA ASN A 5 -14.66 -4.14 2.24
C ASN A 5 -13.37 -3.92 1.45
N ILE A 6 -12.78 -2.74 1.57
CA ILE A 6 -11.56 -2.35 0.86
C ILE A 6 -10.45 -2.13 1.89
N LEU A 7 -9.35 -2.83 1.73
CA LEU A 7 -8.16 -2.68 2.55
C LEU A 7 -7.10 -1.89 1.77
N ILE A 8 -6.52 -0.89 2.40
CA ILE A 8 -5.42 -0.11 1.83
C ILE A 8 -4.16 -0.50 2.60
N ASP A 9 -3.19 -1.03 1.89
CA ASP A 9 -1.97 -1.67 2.40
C ASP A 9 -2.25 -2.77 3.43
N THR A 10 -1.26 -3.65 3.61
CA THR A 10 -1.40 -4.83 4.46
C THR A 10 -0.35 -4.91 5.57
N GLY A 11 0.50 -3.88 5.66
CA GLY A 11 1.59 -3.81 6.64
C GLY A 11 2.72 -4.80 6.34
N THR A 12 3.62 -4.94 7.32
CA THR A 12 4.84 -5.77 7.22
C THR A 12 4.56 -7.27 7.13
N GLY A 13 3.36 -7.70 7.53
CA GLY A 13 3.10 -9.12 7.76
C GLY A 13 4.01 -9.69 8.88
N ASP A 14 4.12 -11.01 8.91
CA ASP A 14 4.94 -11.74 9.91
C ASP A 14 6.03 -12.63 9.27
N LYS A 15 6.25 -12.45 7.97
CA LYS A 15 7.32 -13.13 7.22
C LYS A 15 8.69 -12.54 7.54
N GLY A 16 9.72 -13.31 7.29
CA GLY A 16 11.10 -12.94 7.55
C GLY A 16 11.71 -13.75 8.71
N ASN A 17 13.03 -13.83 8.69
CA ASN A 17 13.78 -14.48 9.77
C ASN A 17 13.90 -13.57 11.00
N ASP A 18 14.37 -14.11 12.13
CA ASP A 18 14.49 -13.39 13.39
C ASP A 18 15.36 -12.14 13.26
N LYS A 19 16.45 -12.21 12.51
CA LYS A 19 17.34 -11.07 12.25
C LYS A 19 16.60 -9.92 11.54
N PHE A 20 15.75 -10.23 10.57
CA PHE A 20 14.93 -9.24 9.87
C PHE A 20 13.93 -8.60 10.84
N LYS A 21 13.26 -9.41 11.65
CA LYS A 21 12.31 -8.94 12.66
C LYS A 21 12.98 -8.06 13.71
N ASP A 22 14.17 -8.41 14.16
CA ASP A 22 14.94 -7.62 15.11
C ASP A 22 15.38 -6.26 14.54
N ILE A 23 15.88 -6.24 13.28
CA ILE A 23 16.34 -5.01 12.62
C ILE A 23 15.20 -3.99 12.48
N TYR A 24 14.00 -4.47 12.11
CA TYR A 24 12.85 -3.61 11.87
C TYR A 24 11.89 -3.51 13.06
N ALA A 25 12.26 -4.10 14.22
CA ALA A 25 11.42 -4.14 15.42
C ALA A 25 10.00 -4.63 15.15
N ILE A 26 9.85 -5.66 14.30
CA ILE A 26 8.55 -6.17 13.89
C ILE A 26 7.93 -6.96 15.03
N GLU A 27 6.87 -6.41 15.60
CA GLU A 27 6.02 -7.13 16.54
C GLU A 27 4.98 -7.94 15.78
N HIS A 28 4.76 -9.18 16.21
CA HIS A 28 3.70 -10.01 15.64
C HIS A 28 2.32 -9.42 15.99
N LYS A 29 1.73 -8.71 15.06
CA LYS A 29 0.36 -8.18 15.13
C LYS A 29 -0.41 -8.71 13.92
N PRO A 30 -1.01 -9.90 14.05
CA PRO A 30 -1.71 -10.52 12.91
C PRO A 30 -2.87 -9.64 12.45
N ILE A 31 -2.97 -9.45 11.13
CA ILE A 31 -3.96 -8.56 10.52
C ILE A 31 -5.41 -9.01 10.77
N ASP A 32 -5.62 -10.30 10.98
CA ASP A 32 -6.92 -10.87 11.34
C ASP A 32 -7.50 -10.26 12.63
N LYS A 33 -6.65 -9.94 13.62
CA LYS A 33 -7.08 -9.24 14.84
C LYS A 33 -7.52 -7.81 14.56
N ALA A 34 -6.82 -7.09 13.68
CA ALA A 34 -7.22 -5.74 13.29
C ALA A 34 -8.54 -5.76 12.51
N LEU A 35 -8.70 -6.71 11.60
CA LEU A 35 -9.96 -6.91 10.86
C LEU A 35 -11.11 -7.30 11.78
N ALA A 36 -10.87 -8.15 12.77
CA ALA A 36 -11.88 -8.54 13.77
C ALA A 36 -12.40 -7.36 14.58
N ILE A 37 -11.56 -6.34 14.88
CA ILE A 37 -11.98 -5.08 15.51
C ILE A 37 -12.97 -4.33 14.60
N ALA A 38 -12.77 -4.38 13.29
CA ALA A 38 -13.68 -3.82 12.30
C ALA A 38 -14.91 -4.72 12.02
N GLY A 39 -14.98 -5.89 12.62
CA GLY A 39 -16.09 -6.84 12.48
C GLY A 39 -16.06 -7.61 11.16
N ILE A 40 -14.89 -7.71 10.50
CA ILE A 40 -14.73 -8.43 9.23
C ILE A 40 -13.63 -9.48 9.34
N SER A 41 -13.71 -10.51 8.51
CA SER A 41 -12.69 -11.55 8.33
C SER A 41 -11.86 -11.30 7.06
N GLN A 42 -10.74 -12.00 6.92
CA GLN A 42 -9.90 -11.94 5.71
C GLN A 42 -10.67 -12.34 4.44
N SER A 43 -11.60 -13.29 4.54
CA SER A 43 -12.41 -13.75 3.41
C SER A 43 -13.51 -12.76 2.99
N GLU A 44 -13.79 -11.75 3.80
CA GLU A 44 -14.77 -10.69 3.51
C GLU A 44 -14.12 -9.43 2.91
N VAL A 45 -12.80 -9.42 2.73
CA VAL A 45 -12.12 -8.35 2.00
C VAL A 45 -12.32 -8.57 0.51
N ASP A 46 -12.88 -7.58 -0.19
CA ASP A 46 -13.18 -7.64 -1.62
C ASP A 46 -12.05 -7.06 -2.48
N ILE A 47 -11.36 -6.06 -1.95
CA ILE A 47 -10.30 -5.33 -2.66
C ILE A 47 -9.16 -5.03 -1.70
N VAL A 48 -7.93 -5.28 -2.14
CA VAL A 48 -6.71 -4.75 -1.53
C VAL A 48 -6.11 -3.74 -2.49
N ILE A 49 -5.83 -2.52 -2.02
CA ILE A 49 -5.12 -1.48 -2.81
C ILE A 49 -3.74 -1.31 -2.17
N ASN A 50 -2.67 -1.68 -2.86
CA ASN A 50 -1.33 -1.38 -2.38
C ASN A 50 -0.90 0.01 -2.88
N THR A 51 -0.44 0.86 -1.96
CA THR A 51 0.18 2.14 -2.34
C THR A 51 1.44 1.89 -3.16
N HIS A 52 2.19 0.88 -2.79
CA HIS A 52 3.36 0.33 -3.46
C HIS A 52 3.71 -1.05 -2.87
N LEU A 53 4.76 -1.71 -3.38
CA LEU A 53 5.07 -3.10 -3.01
C LEU A 53 6.27 -3.25 -2.05
N HIS A 54 6.68 -2.21 -1.33
CA HIS A 54 7.65 -2.39 -0.25
C HIS A 54 7.09 -3.30 0.84
N PHE A 55 7.99 -4.03 1.51
CA PHE A 55 7.62 -5.11 2.45
C PHE A 55 6.77 -4.64 3.63
N ASP A 56 6.89 -3.39 4.03
CA ASP A 56 6.15 -2.78 5.14
C ASP A 56 4.73 -2.33 4.74
N HIS A 57 4.41 -2.32 3.45
CA HIS A 57 3.08 -2.06 2.89
C HIS A 57 2.41 -3.31 2.30
N ALA A 58 3.19 -4.19 1.69
CA ALA A 58 2.70 -5.37 1.00
C ALA A 58 2.98 -6.70 1.72
N GLY A 59 3.72 -6.66 2.84
CA GLY A 59 4.14 -7.87 3.55
C GLY A 59 2.99 -8.76 4.03
N GLY A 60 1.85 -8.19 4.34
CA GLY A 60 0.64 -8.93 4.71
C GLY A 60 -0.23 -9.39 3.54
N ASN A 61 0.15 -9.13 2.29
CA ASN A 61 -0.61 -9.60 1.13
C ASN A 61 -0.69 -11.12 1.05
N THR A 62 0.30 -11.82 1.57
CA THR A 62 0.39 -13.28 1.53
C THR A 62 0.69 -13.87 2.90
N ILE A 63 0.21 -15.08 3.11
CA ILE A 63 0.46 -15.89 4.32
C ILE A 63 1.05 -17.24 3.93
N MET A 64 1.78 -17.85 4.84
CA MET A 64 2.30 -19.21 4.66
C MET A 64 1.16 -20.23 4.79
N ASN A 65 1.05 -21.12 3.84
CA ASN A 65 0.13 -22.27 3.92
C ASN A 65 0.76 -23.44 4.69
N LYS A 66 -0.01 -24.52 4.89
CA LYS A 66 0.43 -25.70 5.63
C LYS A 66 1.58 -26.48 4.96
N ASP A 67 1.76 -26.30 3.65
CA ASP A 67 2.77 -26.96 2.84
C ASP A 67 4.07 -26.15 2.73
N GLY A 68 4.14 -24.98 3.40
CA GLY A 68 5.30 -24.10 3.43
C GLY A 68 5.38 -23.13 2.23
N GLY A 69 4.40 -23.13 1.35
CA GLY A 69 4.25 -22.15 0.27
C GLY A 69 3.51 -20.89 0.75
N TYR A 70 3.50 -19.85 -0.09
CA TYR A 70 2.73 -18.62 0.19
C TYR A 70 1.48 -18.56 -0.68
N ILE A 71 0.38 -18.09 -0.08
CA ILE A 71 -0.92 -17.91 -0.73
C ILE A 71 -1.47 -16.51 -0.39
N PRO A 72 -2.41 -15.97 -1.18
CA PRO A 72 -3.08 -14.71 -0.85
C PRO A 72 -3.69 -14.75 0.57
N ALA A 73 -3.42 -13.72 1.37
CA ALA A 73 -4.00 -13.58 2.70
C ALA A 73 -5.51 -13.24 2.64
N PHE A 74 -5.95 -12.62 1.55
CA PHE A 74 -7.34 -12.24 1.29
C PHE A 74 -7.82 -12.99 0.05
N PRO A 75 -8.33 -14.22 0.21
CA PRO A 75 -8.53 -15.16 -0.90
C PRO A 75 -9.60 -14.73 -1.91
N ASN A 76 -10.53 -13.85 -1.51
CA ASN A 76 -11.61 -13.36 -2.36
C ASN A 76 -11.34 -11.95 -2.91
N ALA A 77 -10.23 -11.32 -2.50
CA ALA A 77 -9.90 -9.97 -2.91
C ALA A 77 -9.20 -9.93 -4.26
N ARG A 78 -9.49 -8.90 -5.06
CA ARG A 78 -8.60 -8.47 -6.14
C ARG A 78 -7.58 -7.48 -5.59
N TYR A 79 -6.32 -7.60 -6.00
CA TYR A 79 -5.21 -6.76 -5.55
C TYR A 79 -4.88 -5.74 -6.62
N ILE A 80 -5.07 -4.45 -6.30
CA ILE A 80 -4.88 -3.32 -7.21
C ILE A 80 -3.46 -2.79 -7.04
N ILE A 81 -2.68 -2.84 -8.11
CA ILE A 81 -1.26 -2.45 -8.10
C ILE A 81 -0.96 -1.70 -9.39
N GLN A 82 -0.15 -0.64 -9.32
CA GLN A 82 0.36 0.02 -10.53
C GLN A 82 1.23 -0.97 -11.34
N LYS A 83 0.99 -1.05 -12.64
CA LYS A 83 1.70 -1.98 -13.54
C LYS A 83 3.22 -1.79 -13.50
N ASP A 84 3.66 -0.53 -13.52
CA ASP A 84 5.09 -0.24 -13.47
C ASP A 84 5.70 -0.51 -12.08
N GLU A 85 4.91 -0.39 -10.99
CA GLU A 85 5.35 -0.81 -9.64
C GLU A 85 5.59 -2.31 -9.60
N TRP A 86 4.68 -3.08 -10.19
CA TRP A 86 4.84 -4.52 -10.33
C TRP A 86 6.12 -4.87 -11.10
N PHE A 87 6.38 -4.17 -12.22
CA PHE A 87 7.58 -4.38 -13.01
C PHE A 87 8.85 -4.05 -12.23
N ASP A 88 8.90 -2.93 -11.52
CA ASP A 88 10.05 -2.52 -10.70
C ASP A 88 10.28 -3.49 -9.54
N ALA A 89 9.22 -4.00 -8.89
CA ALA A 89 9.30 -4.98 -7.81
C ALA A 89 9.88 -6.33 -8.26
N ILE A 90 9.60 -6.76 -9.49
CA ILE A 90 10.19 -7.98 -10.06
C ILE A 90 11.65 -7.76 -10.46
N ASN A 91 11.98 -6.58 -10.99
CA ASN A 91 13.28 -6.23 -11.58
C ASN A 91 14.07 -5.26 -10.70
N THR A 92 14.26 -5.61 -9.44
CA THR A 92 15.00 -4.79 -8.49
C THR A 92 16.48 -4.67 -8.83
N ASN A 93 17.11 -3.58 -8.38
CA ASN A 93 18.55 -3.35 -8.43
C ASN A 93 19.18 -3.31 -7.03
N GLU A 94 20.47 -3.01 -6.94
CA GLU A 94 21.24 -2.97 -5.69
C GLU A 94 20.65 -1.98 -4.67
N LYS A 95 20.02 -0.90 -5.10
CA LYS A 95 19.41 0.11 -4.24
C LYS A 95 18.02 -0.34 -3.74
N THR A 96 17.21 -0.97 -4.60
CA THR A 96 15.80 -1.22 -4.31
C THR A 96 15.51 -2.63 -3.76
N ARG A 97 16.41 -3.61 -4.00
CA ARG A 97 16.18 -5.03 -3.65
C ARG A 97 15.87 -5.30 -2.18
N ALA A 98 16.31 -4.42 -1.26
CA ALA A 98 16.07 -4.61 0.16
C ALA A 98 14.62 -4.28 0.57
N SER A 99 13.92 -3.47 -0.22
CA SER A 99 12.56 -3.04 0.04
C SER A 99 11.50 -4.00 -0.52
N TYR A 100 11.85 -4.82 -1.51
CA TYR A 100 10.92 -5.72 -2.17
C TYR A 100 11.17 -7.19 -1.80
N ARG A 101 10.13 -7.89 -1.41
CA ARG A 101 10.17 -9.33 -1.10
C ARG A 101 9.21 -10.05 -2.05
N LYS A 102 9.74 -10.89 -2.93
CA LYS A 102 8.95 -11.60 -3.96
C LYS A 102 7.83 -12.45 -3.37
N ASP A 103 8.03 -13.00 -2.18
CA ASP A 103 7.01 -13.78 -1.46
C ASP A 103 5.79 -12.94 -1.06
N ASP A 104 5.90 -11.61 -1.04
CA ASP A 104 4.80 -10.72 -0.67
C ASP A 104 3.81 -10.48 -1.82
N PHE A 105 4.21 -10.73 -3.09
CA PHE A 105 3.37 -10.39 -4.23
C PHE A 105 3.34 -11.44 -5.37
N LEU A 106 4.41 -12.21 -5.62
CA LEU A 106 4.37 -13.22 -6.69
C LEU A 106 3.26 -14.27 -6.52
N PRO A 107 2.98 -14.77 -5.30
CA PRO A 107 1.88 -15.72 -5.12
C PRO A 107 0.51 -15.17 -5.50
N LEU A 108 0.33 -13.84 -5.48
CA LEU A 108 -0.91 -13.20 -5.94
C LEU A 108 -1.12 -13.39 -7.45
N GLN A 109 -0.03 -13.32 -8.23
CA GLN A 109 -0.08 -13.55 -9.68
C GLN A 109 -0.39 -15.02 -9.98
N GLU A 110 0.25 -15.93 -9.26
CA GLU A 110 0.00 -17.37 -9.40
C GLU A 110 -1.46 -17.74 -9.10
N ALA A 111 -2.06 -17.04 -8.12
CA ALA A 111 -3.46 -17.18 -7.76
C ALA A 111 -4.43 -16.44 -8.72
N GLY A 112 -3.91 -15.62 -9.66
CA GLY A 112 -4.74 -14.88 -10.61
C GLY A 112 -5.58 -13.75 -10.02
N VAL A 113 -5.18 -13.21 -8.86
CA VAL A 113 -5.95 -12.18 -8.12
C VAL A 113 -5.39 -10.75 -8.29
N VAL A 114 -4.33 -10.57 -9.08
CA VAL A 114 -3.71 -9.27 -9.35
C VAL A 114 -4.47 -8.54 -10.46
N GLU A 115 -4.81 -7.27 -10.21
CA GLU A 115 -5.27 -6.32 -11.21
C GLU A 115 -4.23 -5.20 -11.36
N LEU A 116 -3.54 -5.19 -12.48
CA LEU A 116 -2.56 -4.15 -12.82
C LEU A 116 -3.26 -2.96 -13.48
N ILE A 117 -3.00 -1.77 -12.95
CA ILE A 117 -3.56 -0.50 -13.42
C ILE A 117 -2.48 0.47 -13.86
N GLU A 118 -2.84 1.50 -14.61
CA GLU A 118 -1.92 2.56 -15.05
C GLU A 118 -2.48 3.95 -14.68
N GLY A 119 -1.66 4.75 -13.97
CA GLY A 119 -1.98 6.14 -13.63
C GLY A 119 -3.10 6.30 -12.59
N ASP A 120 -3.72 7.49 -12.60
CA ASP A 120 -4.86 7.80 -11.75
C ASP A 120 -6.10 7.03 -12.23
N ARG A 121 -6.86 6.42 -11.30
CA ARG A 121 -8.02 5.62 -11.68
C ARG A 121 -9.04 5.49 -10.56
N GLU A 122 -10.33 5.58 -10.89
CA GLU A 122 -11.40 5.15 -9.99
C GLU A 122 -11.46 3.61 -9.96
N ILE A 123 -11.32 3.05 -8.77
CA ILE A 123 -11.32 1.58 -8.52
C ILE A 123 -12.74 1.09 -8.20
N GLU A 124 -13.44 1.85 -7.37
CA GLU A 124 -14.84 1.68 -7.01
C GLU A 124 -15.46 3.07 -6.86
N LYS A 125 -16.77 3.16 -6.91
CA LYS A 125 -17.47 4.45 -6.73
C LYS A 125 -17.02 5.15 -5.45
N GLY A 126 -16.37 6.30 -5.61
CA GLY A 126 -15.83 7.10 -4.52
C GLY A 126 -14.50 6.60 -3.94
N ILE A 127 -13.81 5.66 -4.60
CA ILE A 127 -12.47 5.22 -4.25
C ILE A 127 -11.58 5.32 -5.49
N SER A 128 -10.62 6.23 -5.45
CA SER A 128 -9.70 6.47 -6.55
C SER A 128 -8.25 6.35 -6.10
N VAL A 129 -7.39 5.88 -6.97
CA VAL A 129 -5.94 5.98 -6.77
C VAL A 129 -5.40 7.19 -7.52
N LEU A 130 -4.43 7.86 -6.90
CA LEU A 130 -3.72 9.01 -7.45
C LEU A 130 -2.23 8.66 -7.51
N LYS A 131 -1.67 8.56 -8.70
CA LYS A 131 -0.23 8.28 -8.85
C LYS A 131 0.59 9.44 -8.29
N THR A 132 1.49 9.13 -7.35
CA THR A 132 2.31 10.10 -6.60
C THR A 132 3.77 9.63 -6.55
N PRO A 133 4.48 9.65 -7.68
CA PRO A 133 5.89 9.25 -7.72
C PRO A 133 6.73 10.14 -6.80
N GLY A 134 7.83 9.55 -6.28
CA GLY A 134 8.76 10.26 -5.40
C GLY A 134 9.42 9.32 -4.41
N HIS A 135 8.68 8.76 -3.47
CA HIS A 135 9.18 7.72 -2.58
C HIS A 135 9.76 6.55 -3.39
N ASN A 136 8.97 5.98 -4.26
CA ASN A 136 9.42 5.22 -5.42
C ASN A 136 8.80 5.79 -6.70
N ARG A 137 9.09 5.20 -7.86
CA ARG A 137 8.62 5.69 -9.17
C ARG A 137 7.11 5.56 -9.35
N ASN A 138 6.49 4.63 -8.68
CA ASN A 138 5.11 4.20 -8.99
C ASN A 138 4.19 4.19 -7.77
N HIS A 139 4.58 4.86 -6.69
CA HIS A 139 3.75 5.07 -5.51
C HIS A 139 2.41 5.72 -5.89
N GLN A 140 1.35 5.36 -5.18
CA GLN A 140 0.02 5.95 -5.31
C GLN A 140 -0.60 6.23 -3.93
N CYS A 141 -1.31 7.34 -3.82
CA CYS A 141 -2.22 7.62 -2.72
C CYS A 141 -3.61 7.09 -3.03
N VAL A 142 -4.47 6.94 -2.02
CA VAL A 142 -5.87 6.54 -2.21
C VAL A 142 -6.79 7.64 -1.74
N LEU A 143 -7.59 8.18 -2.66
CA LEU A 143 -8.64 9.17 -2.38
C LEU A 143 -9.96 8.44 -2.09
N ILE A 144 -10.61 8.83 -1.01
CA ILE A 144 -11.88 8.28 -0.53
C ILE A 144 -12.90 9.42 -0.52
N GLU A 145 -14.02 9.25 -1.22
CA GLU A 145 -15.07 10.26 -1.33
C GLU A 145 -16.42 9.68 -0.91
N SER A 146 -17.14 10.40 -0.06
CA SER A 146 -18.49 10.03 0.39
C SER A 146 -19.35 11.28 0.62
N GLY A 147 -20.29 11.53 -0.26
CA GLY A 147 -21.06 12.77 -0.27
C GLY A 147 -20.17 13.99 -0.47
N ASP A 148 -20.19 14.90 0.48
CA ASP A 148 -19.33 16.10 0.54
C ASP A 148 -18.02 15.90 1.29
N LYS A 149 -17.79 14.70 1.84
CA LYS A 149 -16.59 14.36 2.62
C LYS A 149 -15.55 13.67 1.75
N LYS A 150 -14.27 14.06 1.96
CA LYS A 150 -13.12 13.45 1.32
C LYS A 150 -12.04 13.10 2.34
N ALA A 151 -11.33 12.00 2.08
CA ALA A 151 -10.14 11.62 2.81
C ALA A 151 -9.08 11.11 1.82
N VAL A 152 -7.81 11.28 2.15
CA VAL A 152 -6.71 10.73 1.36
C VAL A 152 -5.77 9.93 2.25
N TYR A 153 -5.56 8.67 1.89
CA TYR A 153 -4.49 7.85 2.47
C TYR A 153 -3.21 8.15 1.71
N LEU A 154 -2.23 8.68 2.42
CA LEU A 154 -1.04 9.27 1.82
C LEU A 154 0.10 8.27 1.59
N GLY A 155 0.09 7.15 2.34
CA GLY A 155 1.19 6.19 2.31
C GLY A 155 2.53 6.90 2.56
N ASP A 156 3.53 6.54 1.78
CA ASP A 156 4.89 7.08 1.92
C ASP A 156 5.13 8.41 1.19
N LEU A 157 4.10 9.02 0.63
CA LEU A 157 4.17 10.43 0.24
C LEU A 157 4.33 11.33 1.48
N VAL A 158 3.61 11.00 2.58
CA VAL A 158 3.69 11.67 3.88
C VAL A 158 3.55 10.63 4.98
N PRO A 159 4.64 9.94 5.37
CA PRO A 159 4.55 8.73 6.21
C PRO A 159 4.19 9.03 7.68
N THR A 160 4.35 10.26 8.14
CA THR A 160 3.96 10.71 9.48
C THR A 160 3.55 12.17 9.48
N ALA A 161 2.83 12.62 10.51
CA ALA A 161 2.46 14.03 10.69
C ALA A 161 3.66 14.99 10.67
N SER A 162 4.85 14.51 11.10
CA SER A 162 6.08 15.32 11.06
C SER A 162 6.56 15.59 9.63
N HIS A 163 6.11 14.81 8.64
CA HIS A 163 6.45 14.99 7.22
C HIS A 163 5.42 15.86 6.47
N ILE A 164 4.38 16.38 7.11
CA ILE A 164 3.43 17.30 6.46
C ILE A 164 4.12 18.56 5.92
N PRO A 165 5.02 19.24 6.67
CA PRO A 165 5.71 20.40 6.11
C PRO A 165 6.53 20.01 4.87
N LEU A 166 6.42 20.82 3.80
CA LEU A 166 6.97 20.52 2.49
C LEU A 166 8.44 20.10 2.45
N PRO A 167 9.37 20.75 3.22
CA PRO A 167 10.79 20.39 3.18
C PRO A 167 11.11 19.02 3.81
N TYR A 168 10.21 18.46 4.62
CA TYR A 168 10.48 17.21 5.34
C TYR A 168 10.10 16.02 4.46
N ILE A 169 11.12 15.42 3.86
CA ILE A 169 11.05 14.29 2.94
C ILE A 169 11.90 13.17 3.53
N MET A 170 11.44 11.92 3.40
CA MET A 170 12.19 10.77 3.91
C MET A 170 13.54 10.62 3.20
N GLY A 171 14.58 10.28 3.97
CA GLY A 171 15.88 9.93 3.42
C GLY A 171 15.88 8.67 2.53
N TYR A 172 14.81 7.92 2.53
CA TYR A 172 14.61 6.70 1.72
C TYR A 172 14.03 6.99 0.34
N ASP A 173 13.51 8.20 0.10
CA ASP A 173 12.89 8.54 -1.17
C ASP A 173 13.89 8.45 -2.32
N LEU A 174 13.49 7.76 -3.37
CA LEU A 174 14.35 7.59 -4.56
C LEU A 174 14.36 8.86 -5.42
N PHE A 175 13.27 9.65 -5.39
CA PHE A 175 13.08 10.87 -6.19
C PHE A 175 12.55 12.01 -5.31
N PRO A 176 13.35 12.55 -4.38
CA PRO A 176 12.85 13.47 -3.35
C PRO A 176 12.27 14.77 -3.91
N LEU A 177 12.72 15.25 -5.07
CA LEU A 177 12.12 16.42 -5.70
C LEU A 177 10.75 16.12 -6.32
N GLU A 178 10.53 14.89 -6.80
CA GLU A 178 9.20 14.46 -7.25
C GLU A 178 8.25 14.29 -6.06
N THR A 179 8.74 13.76 -4.92
CA THR A 179 7.99 13.74 -3.65
C THR A 179 7.55 15.15 -3.27
N LEU A 180 8.44 16.14 -3.33
CA LEU A 180 8.11 17.53 -3.01
C LEU A 180 6.98 18.08 -3.90
N GLU A 181 7.05 17.85 -5.20
CA GLU A 181 6.01 18.35 -6.12
C GLU A 181 4.66 17.63 -5.90
N ASN A 182 4.67 16.31 -5.65
CA ASN A 182 3.45 15.58 -5.32
C ASN A 182 2.87 15.96 -3.95
N LYS A 183 3.72 16.22 -2.95
CA LYS A 183 3.26 16.79 -1.67
C LYS A 183 2.55 18.12 -1.88
N LYS A 184 3.12 19.05 -2.64
CA LYS A 184 2.47 20.33 -2.98
C LYS A 184 1.12 20.09 -3.64
N ARG A 185 1.06 19.23 -4.65
CA ARG A 185 -0.15 18.91 -5.40
C ARG A 185 -1.26 18.36 -4.49
N ILE A 186 -0.93 17.35 -3.69
CA ILE A 186 -1.93 16.66 -2.86
C ILE A 186 -2.31 17.48 -1.62
N LEU A 187 -1.33 18.03 -0.88
CA LEU A 187 -1.62 18.77 0.35
C LEU A 187 -2.32 20.10 0.11
N ASN A 188 -1.98 20.84 -0.96
CA ASN A 188 -2.71 22.07 -1.30
C ASN A 188 -4.16 21.75 -1.65
N LYS A 189 -4.39 20.72 -2.49
CA LYS A 189 -5.76 20.30 -2.84
C LYS A 189 -6.54 19.82 -1.61
N ALA A 190 -5.89 19.08 -0.73
CA ALA A 190 -6.49 18.62 0.52
C ALA A 190 -6.88 19.79 1.44
N ALA A 191 -6.03 20.84 1.52
CA ALA A 191 -6.33 22.04 2.29
C ALA A 191 -7.47 22.86 1.67
N ASP A 192 -7.47 23.03 0.34
CA ASP A 192 -8.48 23.82 -0.39
C ASP A 192 -9.87 23.15 -0.33
N GLU A 193 -9.93 21.82 -0.29
CA GLU A 193 -11.18 21.05 -0.32
C GLU A 193 -11.54 20.38 1.04
N ASP A 194 -10.82 20.73 2.12
CA ASP A 194 -11.04 20.20 3.48
C ASP A 194 -10.99 18.67 3.58
N TRP A 195 -9.95 18.05 3.01
CA TRP A 195 -9.78 16.60 3.07
C TRP A 195 -9.21 16.14 4.40
N LEU A 196 -9.69 15.01 4.92
CA LEU A 196 -9.03 14.30 6.00
C LEU A 196 -7.74 13.63 5.47
N LEU A 197 -6.60 13.87 6.13
CA LEU A 197 -5.34 13.18 5.86
C LEU A 197 -5.23 11.93 6.73
N ILE A 198 -4.92 10.78 6.11
CA ILE A 198 -4.74 9.47 6.76
C ILE A 198 -3.35 8.95 6.43
#